data_753eaff7834378212b4247f5ccf2e831
#
_entry.id   753eaff7834378212b4247f5ccf2e831
#
_cell.length_a   1.000
_cell.length_b   1.000
_cell.length_c   1.000
_cell.angle_alpha   90.00
_cell.angle_beta   90.00
_cell.angle_gamma   90.00
#
_symmetry.space_group_name_H-M   'P 1'
#
loop_
_entity.id
_entity.type
_entity.pdbx_description
1 polymer ?
#
loop_
_entity_poly.entity_id
_entity_poly.type
_entity_poly.pdbx_seq_one_letter_code
_entity_poly.pdbx_strand_id
1 'polypeptide(L)'
;MTKMTLLSRQALISSVAVLYLAGCGSSDSSAAPSLQNKNERAETKTQVWNIDAYAQHCTGVAQQLCLRVKPSDEESYSLHYGLIEGFEYQWGHQYQLEVTESEVNNAPADASTKKVQLKAISSVKEDSIGTEYILSDVNLQQDTLVYDDKEQGYRFLGKPFSCTEYVDCDHLYSMRETGAKVNLTFRYEGNANIALLNWN
;
A
#
# COMPACT_ATOMS: atom_id res chain seq x y z
N MET A 1 36.11 37.30 -8.68
CA MET A 1 36.28 38.59 -7.99
C MET A 1 35.16 38.73 -6.96
N THR A 2 35.55 38.83 -5.77
CA THR A 2 35.19 39.61 -4.60
C THR A 2 34.31 38.88 -3.61
N LYS A 3 34.98 38.41 -2.57
CA LYS A 3 35.07 38.67 -1.11
C LYS A 3 33.86 38.18 -0.31
N MET A 4 33.99 37.13 0.45
CA MET A 4 34.51 36.96 1.85
C MET A 4 34.15 38.09 2.84
N THR A 5 33.27 37.80 3.82
CA THR A 5 33.32 38.44 5.11
C THR A 5 32.93 37.44 6.22
N LEU A 6 33.92 37.14 7.05
CA LEU A 6 33.82 36.55 8.41
C LEU A 6 33.52 37.66 9.45
N LEU A 7 32.71 37.35 10.45
CA LEU A 7 32.68 38.00 11.75
C LEU A 7 32.02 37.01 12.72
N SER A 8 32.64 36.35 13.58
CA SER A 8 33.45 36.54 14.82
C SER A 8 32.70 37.18 15.99
N ARG A 9 32.75 36.44 17.12
CA ARG A 9 32.68 36.83 18.55
C ARG A 9 31.26 36.89 19.14
N GLN A 10 30.96 36.50 20.39
CA GLN A 10 31.76 36.32 21.60
C GLN A 10 30.98 35.44 22.60
N ALA A 11 31.74 34.78 23.46
CA ALA A 11 31.35 34.06 24.66
C ALA A 11 30.95 35.02 25.79
N LEU A 12 30.00 34.62 26.60
CA LEU A 12 29.84 35.15 27.96
C LEU A 12 29.57 33.98 28.92
N ILE A 13 30.54 33.76 29.73
CA ILE A 13 30.57 32.94 30.93
C ILE A 13 29.87 33.75 32.04
N SER A 14 28.94 33.16 32.78
CA SER A 14 28.58 33.69 34.09
C SER A 14 28.27 32.57 35.07
N SER A 15 28.96 32.66 36.13
CA SER A 15 29.17 31.72 37.21
C SER A 15 28.07 31.77 38.27
N VAL A 16 27.93 30.65 39.02
CA VAL A 16 27.75 30.52 40.48
C VAL A 16 26.36 30.79 41.07
N ALA A 17 25.79 29.79 41.68
CA ALA A 17 25.49 29.75 43.12
C ALA A 17 25.06 28.35 43.56
N VAL A 18 25.90 27.73 44.35
CA VAL A 18 25.64 26.56 45.19
C VAL A 18 24.87 27.02 46.42
N LEU A 19 23.70 26.44 46.67
CA LEU A 19 23.01 26.52 47.96
C LEU A 19 22.78 25.11 48.47
N TYR A 20 23.58 24.69 49.45
CA TYR A 20 23.32 23.52 50.28
C TYR A 20 22.23 23.85 51.29
N LEU A 21 21.14 23.11 51.29
CA LEU A 21 20.25 23.01 52.42
C LEU A 21 20.15 21.54 52.81
N ALA A 22 20.82 21.21 53.90
CA ALA A 22 20.62 19.96 54.60
C ALA A 22 19.30 20.03 55.36
N GLY A 23 18.38 19.12 55.07
CA GLY A 23 17.14 18.89 55.81
C GLY A 23 16.98 17.42 56.09
N CYS A 24 17.32 16.99 57.28
CA CYS A 24 16.90 15.71 57.86
C CYS A 24 15.41 15.76 58.16
N GLY A 25 14.65 14.73 57.79
CA GLY A 25 13.24 14.60 58.18
C GLY A 25 12.60 13.31 57.67
N SER A 26 12.62 12.27 58.54
CA SER A 26 11.62 11.24 58.78
C SER A 26 11.05 10.43 57.61
N SER A 27 11.26 9.13 57.75
CA SER A 27 10.62 7.99 57.16
C SER A 27 9.09 8.12 57.01
N ASP A 28 8.62 8.13 55.77
CA ASP A 28 7.31 7.61 55.41
C ASP A 28 7.44 6.87 54.09
N SER A 29 7.18 5.59 54.21
CA SER A 29 7.15 4.65 53.08
C SER A 29 5.88 4.92 52.26
N SER A 30 5.94 5.87 51.34
CA SER A 30 4.97 5.98 50.28
C SER A 30 5.63 5.44 49.03
N ALA A 31 5.19 4.23 48.65
CA ALA A 31 5.54 3.61 47.36
C ALA A 31 5.25 4.61 46.25
N ALA A 32 6.29 5.15 45.64
CA ALA A 32 6.19 5.87 44.38
C ALA A 32 5.60 4.87 43.35
N PRO A 33 4.56 5.25 42.60
CA PRO A 33 4.15 4.44 41.48
C PRO A 33 5.35 4.38 40.53
N SER A 34 5.91 3.19 40.39
CA SER A 34 6.86 2.90 39.32
C SER A 34 6.15 3.23 38.01
N LEU A 35 6.57 4.30 37.36
CA LEU A 35 6.29 4.53 35.96
C LEU A 35 6.94 3.35 35.22
N GLN A 36 6.20 2.25 35.13
CA GLN A 36 6.49 1.21 34.17
C GLN A 36 6.35 1.89 32.82
N ASN A 37 7.48 2.27 32.27
CA ASN A 37 7.62 2.66 30.89
C ASN A 37 7.27 1.37 30.10
N LYS A 38 5.96 1.20 29.85
CA LYS A 38 5.43 0.17 28.99
C LYS A 38 5.89 0.56 27.58
N ASN A 39 7.13 0.22 27.26
CA ASN A 39 7.56 0.11 25.89
C ASN A 39 6.64 -0.94 25.27
N GLU A 40 5.48 -0.51 24.82
CA GLU A 40 4.57 -1.29 24.03
C GLU A 40 5.29 -1.51 22.68
N ARG A 41 6.12 -2.57 22.69
CA ARG A 41 6.74 -3.08 21.48
C ARG A 41 5.58 -3.48 20.59
N ALA A 42 5.38 -2.73 19.50
CA ALA A 42 4.36 -3.05 18.51
C ALA A 42 4.42 -4.56 18.21
N GLU A 43 3.33 -5.24 18.47
CA GLU A 43 3.26 -6.69 18.29
C GLU A 43 3.40 -6.96 16.79
N THR A 44 4.48 -7.65 16.43
CA THR A 44 4.80 -7.94 15.04
C THR A 44 4.46 -9.40 14.76
N LYS A 45 3.51 -9.66 13.88
CA LYS A 45 3.10 -11.00 13.46
C LYS A 45 3.70 -11.33 12.10
N THR A 46 4.44 -12.43 11.98
CA THR A 46 4.88 -12.98 10.69
C THR A 46 3.83 -13.95 10.17
N GLN A 47 3.46 -13.82 8.89
CA GLN A 47 2.46 -14.65 8.23
C GLN A 47 2.90 -15.02 6.83
N VAL A 48 2.32 -16.10 6.29
CA VAL A 48 2.46 -16.47 4.89
C VAL A 48 1.18 -16.08 4.16
N TRP A 49 1.31 -15.27 3.10
CA TRP A 49 0.23 -14.81 2.26
C TRP A 49 0.36 -15.35 0.85
N ASN A 50 -0.73 -15.87 0.31
CA ASN A 50 -0.85 -16.19 -1.10
C ASN A 50 -1.50 -15.00 -1.80
N ILE A 51 -0.85 -14.49 -2.84
CA ILE A 51 -1.34 -13.39 -3.68
C ILE A 51 -1.80 -13.96 -4.99
N ASP A 52 -2.99 -13.58 -5.43
CA ASP A 52 -3.57 -14.05 -6.69
C ASP A 52 -2.91 -13.40 -7.91
N ALA A 53 -3.06 -14.02 -9.06
CA ALA A 53 -2.45 -13.57 -10.32
C ALA A 53 -3.05 -12.28 -10.89
N TYR A 54 -4.21 -11.85 -10.42
CA TYR A 54 -4.82 -10.58 -10.84
C TYR A 54 -5.35 -9.79 -9.66
N ALA A 55 -5.32 -8.46 -9.79
CA ALA A 55 -5.89 -7.56 -8.82
C ALA A 55 -7.37 -7.29 -9.15
N GLN A 56 -8.19 -7.13 -8.12
CA GLN A 56 -9.61 -6.82 -8.22
C GLN A 56 -9.82 -5.31 -8.04
N HIS A 57 -10.79 -4.72 -8.76
CA HIS A 57 -11.20 -3.36 -8.45
C HIS A 57 -11.86 -3.31 -7.07
N CYS A 58 -11.61 -2.25 -6.36
CA CYS A 58 -12.15 -2.00 -5.02
C CYS A 58 -12.37 -0.51 -4.81
N THR A 59 -13.16 -0.16 -3.79
CA THR A 59 -13.43 1.24 -3.46
C THR A 59 -13.02 1.50 -2.01
N GLY A 60 -11.99 2.33 -1.86
CA GLY A 60 -11.61 2.94 -0.59
C GLY A 60 -12.03 4.41 -0.59
N VAL A 61 -11.09 5.34 -0.44
CA VAL A 61 -11.33 6.78 -0.64
C VAL A 61 -11.67 7.06 -2.12
N ALA A 62 -11.04 6.31 -3.04
CA ALA A 62 -11.31 6.30 -4.47
C ALA A 62 -11.33 4.86 -4.99
N GLN A 63 -11.75 4.66 -6.24
CA GLN A 63 -11.59 3.37 -6.90
C GLN A 63 -10.11 3.09 -7.16
N GLN A 64 -9.71 1.86 -6.96
CA GLN A 64 -8.34 1.40 -7.12
C GLN A 64 -8.29 -0.10 -7.41
N LEU A 65 -7.11 -0.60 -7.71
CA LEU A 65 -6.83 -2.03 -7.75
C LEU A 65 -6.36 -2.50 -6.37
N CYS A 66 -7.04 -3.50 -5.83
CA CYS A 66 -6.68 -4.18 -4.58
C CYS A 66 -6.10 -5.56 -4.87
N LEU A 67 -5.07 -5.94 -4.16
CA LEU A 67 -4.56 -7.30 -4.25
C LEU A 67 -5.57 -8.28 -3.66
N ARG A 68 -5.71 -9.43 -4.31
CA ARG A 68 -6.45 -10.56 -3.77
C ARG A 68 -5.46 -11.38 -2.94
N VAL A 69 -5.68 -11.40 -1.64
CA VAL A 69 -4.77 -11.98 -0.65
C VAL A 69 -5.46 -13.10 0.10
N LYS A 70 -4.77 -14.21 0.27
CA LYS A 70 -5.21 -15.33 1.09
C LYS A 70 -4.10 -15.68 2.09
N PRO A 71 -4.20 -15.26 3.36
CA PRO A 71 -3.36 -15.78 4.43
C PRO A 71 -3.43 -17.32 4.50
N SER A 72 -2.35 -17.95 4.92
CA SER A 72 -2.26 -19.43 4.92
C SER A 72 -3.24 -20.10 5.88
N ASP A 73 -3.75 -19.36 6.86
CA ASP A 73 -4.76 -19.80 7.84
C ASP A 73 -6.20 -19.50 7.37
N GLU A 74 -6.40 -18.93 6.18
CA GLU A 74 -7.71 -18.65 5.58
C GLU A 74 -8.00 -19.55 4.37
N GLU A 75 -9.28 -19.81 4.13
CA GLU A 75 -9.73 -20.67 3.01
C GLU A 75 -9.98 -19.88 1.73
N SER A 76 -10.29 -18.58 1.84
CA SER A 76 -10.70 -17.73 0.72
C SER A 76 -9.82 -16.49 0.56
N TYR A 77 -9.80 -15.95 -0.66
CA TYR A 77 -9.18 -14.67 -0.95
C TYR A 77 -10.03 -13.51 -0.42
N SER A 78 -9.37 -12.54 0.18
CA SER A 78 -9.92 -11.25 0.57
C SER A 78 -9.21 -10.11 -0.16
N LEU A 79 -9.80 -8.91 -0.16
CA LEU A 79 -9.19 -7.74 -0.79
C LEU A 79 -8.27 -7.03 0.20
N HIS A 80 -7.04 -6.80 -0.21
CA HIS A 80 -6.06 -6.02 0.54
C HIS A 80 -5.95 -4.62 -0.07
N TYR A 81 -6.37 -3.60 0.69
CA TYR A 81 -6.47 -2.21 0.23
C TYR A 81 -5.15 -1.44 0.33
N GLY A 82 -4.24 -1.90 1.17
CA GLY A 82 -2.96 -1.25 1.41
C GLY A 82 -1.85 -1.73 0.48
N LEU A 83 -0.71 -1.07 0.60
CA LEU A 83 0.53 -1.55 -0.02
C LEU A 83 1.19 -2.58 0.89
N ILE A 84 1.84 -3.57 0.28
CA ILE A 84 2.82 -4.43 0.96
C ILE A 84 4.18 -3.79 0.72
N GLU A 85 4.75 -3.15 1.74
CA GLU A 85 6.04 -2.47 1.58
C GLU A 85 7.15 -3.43 1.12
N GLY A 86 7.90 -3.01 0.11
CA GLY A 86 8.98 -3.81 -0.49
C GLY A 86 8.50 -4.89 -1.45
N PHE A 87 7.21 -4.94 -1.79
CA PHE A 87 6.66 -5.87 -2.76
C PHE A 87 6.13 -5.15 -3.99
N GLU A 88 6.58 -5.56 -5.16
CA GLU A 88 6.10 -5.10 -6.46
C GLU A 88 5.27 -6.21 -7.13
N TYR A 89 3.98 -5.98 -7.20
CA TYR A 89 3.03 -6.91 -7.78
C TYR A 89 3.01 -6.85 -9.31
N GLN A 90 2.95 -8.01 -9.96
CA GLN A 90 2.80 -8.13 -11.40
C GLN A 90 1.58 -9.00 -11.74
N TRP A 91 0.73 -8.53 -12.65
CA TRP A 91 -0.37 -9.32 -13.18
C TRP A 91 0.13 -10.59 -13.87
N GLY A 92 -0.65 -11.66 -13.77
CA GLY A 92 -0.28 -12.95 -14.31
C GLY A 92 0.67 -13.76 -13.42
N HIS A 93 1.00 -13.25 -12.24
CA HIS A 93 1.88 -13.93 -11.31
C HIS A 93 1.20 -14.16 -9.97
N GLN A 94 1.13 -15.41 -9.56
CA GLN A 94 0.74 -15.82 -8.21
C GLN A 94 1.99 -15.84 -7.33
N TYR A 95 1.87 -15.30 -6.12
CA TYR A 95 3.00 -15.25 -5.19
C TYR A 95 2.65 -15.94 -3.88
N GLN A 96 3.67 -16.51 -3.25
CA GLN A 96 3.64 -16.84 -1.85
C GLN A 96 4.66 -15.95 -1.15
N LEU A 97 4.18 -15.11 -0.25
CA LEU A 97 4.98 -14.12 0.46
C LEU A 97 5.07 -14.48 1.95
N GLU A 98 6.24 -14.33 2.53
CA GLU A 98 6.39 -14.17 3.96
C GLU A 98 6.31 -12.68 4.27
N VAL A 99 5.33 -12.26 5.06
CA VAL A 99 5.10 -10.85 5.41
C VAL A 99 5.14 -10.65 6.91
N THR A 100 5.46 -9.44 7.30
CA THR A 100 5.39 -8.98 8.68
C THR A 100 4.28 -7.95 8.79
N GLU A 101 3.33 -8.20 9.68
CA GLU A 101 2.25 -7.27 10.02
C GLU A 101 2.56 -6.61 11.36
N SER A 102 2.45 -5.29 11.43
CA SER A 102 2.61 -4.52 12.65
C SER A 102 1.52 -3.48 12.79
N GLU A 103 1.14 -3.13 14.02
CA GLU A 103 0.18 -2.08 14.27
C GLU A 103 0.83 -0.70 14.11
N VAL A 104 0.08 0.24 13.55
CA VAL A 104 0.46 1.65 13.44
C VAL A 104 -0.19 2.41 14.58
N ASN A 105 0.62 2.82 15.55
CA ASN A 105 0.15 3.65 16.66
C ASN A 105 -0.22 5.04 16.14
N ASN A 106 -1.41 5.54 16.53
CA ASN A 106 -1.95 6.84 16.14
C ASN A 106 -2.15 7.01 14.61
N ALA A 107 -2.60 5.96 13.92
CA ALA A 107 -3.00 6.09 12.52
C ALA A 107 -4.10 7.17 12.38
N PRO A 108 -4.07 8.03 11.35
CA PRO A 108 -5.19 8.90 11.00
C PRO A 108 -6.48 8.11 10.83
N ALA A 109 -7.63 8.74 11.04
CA ALA A 109 -8.94 8.05 11.05
C ALA A 109 -9.29 7.34 9.73
N ASP A 110 -8.71 7.79 8.63
CA ASP A 110 -8.87 7.28 7.26
C ASP A 110 -7.70 6.40 6.76
N ALA A 111 -6.69 6.19 7.61
CA ALA A 111 -5.53 5.37 7.28
C ALA A 111 -5.62 3.96 7.87
N SER A 112 -4.91 3.01 7.27
CA SER A 112 -4.80 1.66 7.82
C SER A 112 -4.11 1.69 9.20
N THR A 113 -4.70 1.00 10.16
CA THR A 113 -4.07 0.76 11.47
C THR A 113 -2.99 -0.32 11.43
N LYS A 114 -2.82 -0.95 10.28
CA LYS A 114 -1.86 -2.04 10.05
C LYS A 114 -0.92 -1.71 8.93
N LYS A 115 0.34 -1.99 9.15
CA LYS A 115 1.42 -1.91 8.18
C LYS A 115 1.86 -3.33 7.83
N VAL A 116 1.93 -3.62 6.53
CA VAL A 116 2.38 -4.92 6.02
C VAL A 116 3.69 -4.70 5.26
N GLN A 117 4.69 -5.50 5.59
CA GLN A 117 6.02 -5.42 4.97
C GLN A 117 6.45 -6.80 4.47
N LEU A 118 6.97 -6.83 3.25
CA LEU A 118 7.56 -8.04 2.68
C LEU A 118 8.80 -8.43 3.47
N LYS A 119 8.88 -9.70 3.85
CA LYS A 119 10.08 -10.31 4.43
C LYS A 119 10.80 -11.17 3.40
N ALA A 120 10.07 -12.00 2.66
CA ALA A 120 10.60 -12.83 1.59
C ALA A 120 9.51 -13.22 0.57
N ILE A 121 9.92 -13.48 -0.66
CA ILE A 121 9.10 -14.14 -1.67
C ILE A 121 9.48 -15.63 -1.65
N SER A 122 8.56 -16.48 -1.20
CA SER A 122 8.81 -17.93 -1.07
C SER A 122 8.60 -18.65 -2.38
N SER A 123 7.63 -18.22 -3.20
CA SER A 123 7.42 -18.75 -4.54
C SER A 123 6.74 -17.73 -5.45
N VAL A 124 6.99 -17.88 -6.74
CA VAL A 124 6.32 -17.15 -7.82
C VAL A 124 5.91 -18.17 -8.86
N LYS A 125 4.65 -18.10 -9.30
CA LYS A 125 4.13 -18.93 -10.39
C LYS A 125 3.46 -18.03 -11.40
N GLU A 126 3.95 -18.04 -12.63
CA GLU A 126 3.35 -17.33 -13.74
C GLU A 126 2.17 -18.11 -14.31
N ASP A 127 1.05 -17.46 -14.61
CA ASP A 127 -0.08 -18.05 -15.30
C ASP A 127 0.25 -18.26 -16.78
N SER A 128 -0.47 -19.18 -17.41
CA SER A 128 -0.32 -19.42 -18.84
C SER A 128 -0.83 -18.24 -19.65
N ILE A 129 -0.14 -17.89 -20.74
CA ILE A 129 -0.66 -16.93 -21.73
C ILE A 129 -2.05 -17.42 -22.18
N GLY A 130 -3.00 -16.50 -22.25
CA GLY A 130 -4.40 -16.80 -22.54
C GLY A 130 -5.29 -16.99 -21.32
N THR A 131 -4.74 -16.98 -20.09
CA THR A 131 -5.54 -16.99 -18.86
C THR A 131 -6.43 -15.74 -18.80
N GLU A 132 -7.71 -15.94 -18.51
CA GLU A 132 -8.70 -14.87 -18.44
C GLU A 132 -8.95 -14.43 -16.99
N TYR A 133 -9.06 -13.11 -16.79
CA TYR A 133 -9.39 -12.46 -15.53
C TYR A 133 -10.68 -11.66 -15.68
N ILE A 134 -11.68 -12.01 -14.92
CA ILE A 134 -13.01 -11.39 -14.99
C ILE A 134 -13.17 -10.46 -13.80
N LEU A 135 -13.48 -9.19 -14.10
CA LEU A 135 -13.83 -8.17 -13.14
C LEU A 135 -15.29 -7.77 -13.34
N SER A 136 -16.15 -8.14 -12.42
CA SER A 136 -17.59 -7.89 -12.52
C SER A 136 -17.98 -6.60 -11.81
N ASP A 137 -19.05 -5.93 -12.27
CA ASP A 137 -19.63 -4.73 -11.64
C ASP A 137 -18.66 -3.54 -11.50
N VAL A 138 -17.73 -3.39 -12.45
CA VAL A 138 -16.81 -2.24 -12.50
C VAL A 138 -17.62 -0.98 -12.78
N ASN A 139 -17.56 -0.01 -11.87
CA ASN A 139 -18.24 1.28 -12.04
C ASN A 139 -17.36 2.23 -12.85
N LEU A 140 -17.85 2.71 -14.00
CA LEU A 140 -17.13 3.64 -14.87
C LEU A 140 -17.22 5.07 -14.33
N GLN A 141 -16.22 5.43 -13.52
CA GLN A 141 -16.00 6.79 -13.03
C GLN A 141 -14.79 7.42 -13.74
N GLN A 142 -14.56 8.70 -13.50
CA GLN A 142 -13.54 9.50 -14.19
C GLN A 142 -12.17 8.82 -14.27
N ASP A 143 -11.69 8.24 -13.19
CA ASP A 143 -10.34 7.69 -13.09
C ASP A 143 -10.29 6.17 -13.31
N THR A 144 -11.44 5.54 -13.63
CA THR A 144 -11.50 4.09 -13.86
C THR A 144 -10.80 3.69 -15.14
N LEU A 145 -11.00 4.48 -16.20
CA LEU A 145 -10.37 4.31 -17.50
C LEU A 145 -9.70 5.62 -17.91
N VAL A 146 -8.42 5.55 -18.23
CA VAL A 146 -7.62 6.69 -18.67
C VAL A 146 -6.92 6.34 -19.97
N TYR A 147 -6.89 7.29 -20.91
CA TYR A 147 -6.03 7.18 -22.09
C TYR A 147 -4.74 7.93 -21.82
N ASP A 148 -3.61 7.26 -21.99
CA ASP A 148 -2.27 7.82 -21.81
C ASP A 148 -1.72 8.26 -23.18
N ASP A 149 -1.72 9.58 -23.43
CA ASP A 149 -1.26 10.16 -24.70
C ASP A 149 0.24 9.90 -24.97
N LYS A 150 1.03 9.68 -23.93
CA LYS A 150 2.48 9.45 -24.08
C LYS A 150 2.76 8.01 -24.51
N GLU A 151 2.04 7.07 -23.91
CA GLU A 151 2.19 5.65 -24.21
C GLU A 151 1.23 5.19 -25.32
N GLN A 152 0.34 6.09 -25.79
CA GLN A 152 -0.68 5.82 -26.81
C GLN A 152 -1.51 4.57 -26.46
N GLY A 153 -1.97 4.50 -25.20
CA GLY A 153 -2.63 3.32 -24.68
C GLY A 153 -3.63 3.59 -23.57
N TYR A 154 -4.44 2.59 -23.29
CA TYR A 154 -5.43 2.66 -22.20
C TYR A 154 -4.86 2.15 -20.89
N ARG A 155 -5.39 2.69 -19.79
CA ARG A 155 -5.14 2.24 -18.44
C ARG A 155 -6.44 2.01 -17.70
N PHE A 156 -6.52 0.89 -17.00
CA PHE A 156 -7.59 0.56 -16.08
C PHE A 156 -7.08 0.71 -14.64
N LEU A 157 -7.58 1.70 -13.91
CA LEU A 157 -7.14 2.02 -12.53
C LEU A 157 -5.60 2.05 -12.42
N GLY A 158 -4.95 2.69 -13.40
CA GLY A 158 -3.50 2.80 -13.49
C GLY A 158 -2.77 1.65 -14.17
N LYS A 159 -3.40 0.48 -14.33
CA LYS A 159 -2.81 -0.68 -15.03
C LYS A 159 -2.91 -0.52 -16.55
N PRO A 160 -1.81 -0.47 -17.31
CA PRO A 160 -1.85 -0.46 -18.77
C PRO A 160 -2.47 -1.76 -19.32
N PHE A 161 -3.23 -1.63 -20.37
CA PHE A 161 -3.76 -2.78 -21.12
C PHE A 161 -3.85 -2.46 -22.61
N SER A 162 -3.81 -3.49 -23.45
CA SER A 162 -4.09 -3.41 -24.87
C SER A 162 -5.53 -3.81 -25.17
N CYS A 163 -6.03 -3.41 -26.35
CA CYS A 163 -7.34 -3.85 -26.84
C CYS A 163 -7.16 -4.93 -27.89
N THR A 164 -7.96 -5.99 -27.79
CA THR A 164 -7.98 -6.98 -28.88
C THR A 164 -8.72 -6.42 -30.08
N GLU A 165 -8.49 -7.00 -31.27
CA GLU A 165 -9.04 -6.54 -32.55
C GLU A 165 -10.57 -6.40 -32.56
N TYR A 166 -11.26 -7.19 -31.74
CA TYR A 166 -12.73 -7.25 -31.73
C TYR A 166 -13.37 -6.41 -30.64
N VAL A 167 -12.59 -5.64 -29.87
CA VAL A 167 -13.06 -4.85 -28.73
C VAL A 167 -12.97 -3.36 -29.04
N ASP A 168 -14.11 -2.69 -29.01
CA ASP A 168 -14.20 -1.24 -29.16
C ASP A 168 -13.86 -0.55 -27.82
N CYS A 169 -12.56 -0.30 -27.63
CA CYS A 169 -12.07 0.38 -26.44
C CYS A 169 -12.36 1.88 -26.44
N ASP A 170 -12.47 2.49 -27.62
CA ASP A 170 -12.85 3.91 -27.73
C ASP A 170 -14.27 4.13 -27.23
N HIS A 171 -15.18 3.21 -27.58
CA HIS A 171 -16.53 3.25 -27.05
C HIS A 171 -16.55 3.03 -25.53
N LEU A 172 -15.86 2.00 -25.02
CA LEU A 172 -15.75 1.78 -23.57
C LEU A 172 -15.20 3.03 -22.86
N TYR A 173 -14.13 3.63 -23.40
CA TYR A 173 -13.54 4.84 -22.85
C TYR A 173 -14.50 6.03 -22.91
N SER A 174 -15.32 6.15 -23.95
CA SER A 174 -16.32 7.22 -24.04
C SER A 174 -17.37 7.16 -22.93
N MET A 175 -17.59 5.99 -22.35
CA MET A 175 -18.52 5.76 -21.22
C MET A 175 -17.92 6.08 -19.85
N ARG A 176 -16.66 6.45 -19.77
CA ARG A 176 -15.96 6.71 -18.52
C ARG A 176 -16.65 7.78 -17.68
N GLU A 177 -17.20 8.23 -17.08
CA GLU A 177 -17.89 9.26 -16.29
C GLU A 177 -19.40 9.08 -16.27
N THR A 178 -19.91 8.03 -16.89
CA THR A 178 -21.36 7.78 -16.92
C THR A 178 -21.87 7.12 -15.64
N GLY A 179 -20.97 6.53 -14.85
CA GLY A 179 -21.33 5.72 -13.70
C GLY A 179 -21.96 4.37 -14.09
N ALA A 180 -21.90 3.99 -15.37
CA ALA A 180 -22.34 2.67 -15.80
C ALA A 180 -21.52 1.56 -15.14
N LYS A 181 -22.14 0.42 -14.91
CA LYS A 181 -21.46 -0.78 -14.44
C LYS A 181 -21.23 -1.71 -15.61
N VAL A 182 -20.01 -2.20 -15.72
CA VAL A 182 -19.61 -3.13 -16.78
C VAL A 182 -18.84 -4.31 -16.19
N ASN A 183 -18.85 -5.43 -16.91
CA ASN A 183 -17.93 -6.52 -16.65
C ASN A 183 -16.78 -6.41 -17.63
N LEU A 184 -15.55 -6.52 -17.14
CA LEU A 184 -14.34 -6.51 -17.97
C LEU A 184 -13.69 -7.87 -17.93
N THR A 185 -13.36 -8.43 -19.08
CA THR A 185 -12.59 -9.66 -19.19
C THR A 185 -11.24 -9.33 -19.81
N PHE A 186 -10.19 -9.47 -19.01
CA PHE A 186 -8.81 -9.33 -19.48
C PHE A 186 -8.21 -10.69 -19.74
N ARG A 187 -7.33 -10.77 -20.74
CA ARG A 187 -6.51 -11.95 -21.05
C ARG A 187 -5.05 -11.65 -20.75
N TYR A 188 -4.39 -12.59 -20.10
CA TYR A 188 -2.96 -12.50 -19.86
C TYR A 188 -2.15 -12.76 -21.14
N GLU A 189 -1.22 -11.86 -21.47
CA GLU A 189 -0.40 -11.89 -22.68
C GLU A 189 1.08 -12.22 -22.40
N GLY A 190 1.42 -12.51 -21.13
CA GLY A 190 2.81 -12.70 -20.70
C GLY A 190 3.51 -11.41 -20.29
N ASN A 191 4.60 -11.55 -19.51
CA ASN A 191 5.40 -10.41 -19.05
C ASN A 191 4.58 -9.30 -18.35
N ALA A 192 3.64 -9.70 -17.52
CA ALA A 192 2.71 -8.82 -16.83
C ALA A 192 1.78 -7.99 -17.75
N ASN A 193 1.72 -8.25 -19.05
CA ASN A 193 0.81 -7.59 -19.98
C ASN A 193 -0.56 -8.25 -19.96
N ILE A 194 -1.59 -7.43 -20.16
CA ILE A 194 -2.97 -7.86 -20.28
C ILE A 194 -3.63 -7.17 -21.48
N ALA A 195 -4.56 -7.87 -22.12
CA ALA A 195 -5.40 -7.33 -23.18
C ALA A 195 -6.87 -7.42 -22.79
N LEU A 196 -7.65 -6.37 -23.07
CA LEU A 196 -9.10 -6.44 -22.92
C LEU A 196 -9.67 -7.33 -24.03
N LEU A 197 -10.28 -8.43 -23.61
CA LEU A 197 -10.87 -9.43 -24.49
C LEU A 197 -12.35 -9.17 -24.77
N ASN A 198 -13.06 -8.68 -23.76
CA ASN A 198 -14.49 -8.40 -23.83
C ASN A 198 -14.92 -7.44 -22.72
N TRP A 199 -16.03 -6.71 -22.96
CA TRP A 199 -16.78 -5.96 -21.95
C TRP A 199 -18.28 -5.98 -22.27
N ASN A 200 -19.13 -5.94 -21.21
CA ASN A 200 -20.59 -5.97 -21.34
C ASN A 200 -21.27 -5.35 -20.11
#